data_926525109c0da28945f62759176af6cc
#
_entry.id   926525109c0da28945f62759176af6cc
#
_cell.length_a   1.000
_cell.length_b   1.000
_cell.length_c   1.000
_cell.angle_alpha   90.00
_cell.angle_beta   90.00
_cell.angle_gamma   90.00
#
_symmetry.space_group_name_H-M   'P 1'
#
loop_
_entity.id
_entity.type
_entity.pdbx_description
1 polymer ?
#
loop_
_entity_poly.entity_id
_entity_poly.type
_entity_poly.pdbx_seq_one_letter_code
_entity_poly.pdbx_strand_id
1 'polypeptide(L)'
;MYNKGDKRKTTLKQKEDNDMAEIKVLALDLDGTLTNDQKEITPRTRAVLDAAIDRGVTVVLASGRPTAGIMPLAKELGLDKKGGCILSYNGGKIIDCCTGEALVEKTLDPALVPELCAFAAAQDVAILTYNNEGVVCERDKDEWANKECFTTKLPMIHVDDLASYVNYPICKMLIALDPARRDTVCAAGKKQFAGRADLYPSSPFFIEAVPLGVAKDASLAALLDHMGLTRDNLMACGDGLNDRSMIAYVGVGVAMQNAEQPVKDAAVYVTTADNNHDGVAEAVEKFILREE
;
A
#
# COMPACT_ATOMS: atom_id res chain seq x y z
N MET A 1 -9.31 -19.55 -23.66
CA MET A 1 -8.89 -18.31 -22.97
C MET A 1 -7.37 -18.30 -22.91
N TYR A 2 -6.72 -17.47 -23.74
CA TYR A 2 -5.26 -17.43 -23.83
C TYR A 2 -4.68 -16.64 -22.64
N ASN A 3 -3.74 -17.26 -21.93
CA ASN A 3 -3.10 -16.78 -20.71
C ASN A 3 -2.20 -15.56 -21.00
N LYS A 4 -2.66 -14.35 -20.68
CA LYS A 4 -1.90 -13.10 -20.87
C LYS A 4 -0.57 -13.05 -20.07
N GLY A 5 -0.46 -13.82 -18.97
CA GLY A 5 0.75 -13.87 -18.14
C GLY A 5 1.91 -14.60 -18.80
N ASP A 6 1.63 -15.59 -19.65
CA ASP A 6 2.67 -16.38 -20.32
C ASP A 6 3.39 -15.58 -21.42
N LYS A 7 2.66 -14.67 -22.09
CA LYS A 7 3.25 -13.79 -23.12
C LYS A 7 4.22 -12.76 -22.54
N ARG A 8 3.97 -12.21 -21.33
CA ARG A 8 4.89 -11.23 -20.70
C ARG A 8 6.19 -11.89 -20.22
N LYS A 9 6.10 -13.07 -19.60
CA LYS A 9 7.28 -13.87 -19.20
C LYS A 9 8.14 -14.26 -20.42
N THR A 10 7.50 -14.56 -21.55
CA THR A 10 8.19 -14.91 -22.82
C THR A 10 8.81 -13.66 -23.47
N THR A 11 8.16 -12.49 -23.39
CA THR A 11 8.65 -11.24 -24.02
C THR A 11 9.88 -10.69 -23.29
N LEU A 12 9.95 -10.82 -21.94
CA LEU A 12 11.13 -10.38 -21.18
C LEU A 12 12.31 -11.37 -21.29
N LYS A 13 12.06 -12.67 -21.47
CA LYS A 13 13.13 -13.63 -21.81
C LYS A 13 13.74 -13.40 -23.19
N GLN A 14 13.06 -12.61 -24.06
CA GLN A 14 13.51 -12.30 -25.41
C GLN A 14 14.02 -10.86 -25.58
N LYS A 15 13.82 -9.97 -24.60
CA LYS A 15 14.53 -8.70 -24.53
C LYS A 15 15.91 -8.99 -23.95
N GLU A 16 16.94 -8.90 -24.78
CA GLU A 16 18.32 -8.84 -24.31
C GLU A 16 18.43 -7.73 -23.25
N ASP A 17 19.24 -7.92 -22.23
CA ASP A 17 19.40 -7.00 -21.06
C ASP A 17 19.67 -5.53 -21.47
N ASN A 18 20.03 -5.27 -22.71
CA ASN A 18 20.33 -3.95 -23.29
C ASN A 18 19.07 -3.13 -23.69
N ASP A 19 17.86 -3.67 -23.64
CA ASP A 19 16.64 -3.03 -24.19
C ASP A 19 15.59 -2.70 -23.11
N MET A 20 15.94 -2.88 -21.83
CA MET A 20 15.06 -2.51 -20.70
C MET A 20 15.22 -1.03 -20.37
N ALA A 21 14.10 -0.31 -20.25
CA ALA A 21 14.11 1.09 -19.79
C ALA A 21 14.80 1.21 -18.43
N GLU A 22 15.53 2.29 -18.24
CA GLU A 22 16.16 2.59 -16.97
C GLU A 22 15.10 2.77 -15.86
N ILE A 23 15.26 2.08 -14.74
CA ILE A 23 14.37 2.20 -13.60
C ILE A 23 14.68 3.51 -12.86
N LYS A 24 13.69 4.39 -12.80
CA LYS A 24 13.74 5.69 -12.13
C LYS A 24 12.92 5.73 -10.84
N VAL A 25 11.96 4.83 -10.72
CA VAL A 25 11.07 4.74 -9.56
C VAL A 25 11.03 3.30 -9.07
N LEU A 26 11.13 3.11 -7.76
CA LEU A 26 11.03 1.83 -7.06
C LEU A 26 9.89 1.91 -6.04
N ALA A 27 8.78 1.22 -6.30
CA ALA A 27 7.67 1.10 -5.36
C ALA A 27 7.79 -0.19 -4.53
N LEU A 28 7.73 -0.06 -3.22
CA LEU A 28 7.90 -1.16 -2.28
C LEU A 28 6.68 -1.25 -1.37
N ASP A 29 6.01 -2.41 -1.37
CA ASP A 29 5.13 -2.73 -0.26
C ASP A 29 5.95 -2.91 1.03
N LEU A 30 5.30 -2.84 2.18
CA LEU A 30 5.99 -2.86 3.48
C LEU A 30 5.96 -4.23 4.13
N ASP A 31 4.77 -4.68 4.51
CA ASP A 31 4.57 -5.86 5.36
C ASP A 31 4.67 -7.15 4.55
N GLY A 32 5.69 -7.96 4.78
CA GLY A 32 5.96 -9.15 3.97
C GLY A 32 6.78 -8.87 2.71
N THR A 33 7.21 -7.62 2.49
CA THR A 33 8.03 -7.20 1.36
C THR A 33 9.28 -6.48 1.83
N LEU A 34 9.20 -5.17 2.16
CA LEU A 34 10.36 -4.38 2.58
C LEU A 34 10.82 -4.73 3.99
N THR A 35 9.87 -4.96 4.91
CA THR A 35 10.18 -5.27 6.30
C THR A 35 10.12 -6.77 6.58
N ASN A 36 11.02 -7.22 7.45
CA ASN A 36 11.00 -8.58 8.01
C ASN A 36 9.82 -8.76 8.98
N ASP A 37 9.68 -9.95 9.57
CA ASP A 37 8.61 -10.27 10.53
C ASP A 37 8.69 -9.44 11.83
N GLN A 38 9.87 -8.88 12.16
CA GLN A 38 10.08 -7.94 13.26
C GLN A 38 9.71 -6.50 12.91
N LYS A 39 9.27 -6.25 11.66
CA LYS A 39 8.94 -4.92 11.12
C LYS A 39 10.14 -4.00 10.99
N GLU A 40 11.29 -4.56 10.68
CA GLU A 40 12.57 -3.88 10.49
C GLU A 40 13.06 -4.04 9.05
N ILE A 41 13.81 -3.06 8.56
CA ILE A 41 14.54 -3.15 7.28
C ILE A 41 15.88 -3.82 7.58
N THR A 42 16.20 -4.91 6.90
CA THR A 42 17.47 -5.62 7.11
C THR A 42 18.67 -4.76 6.66
N PRO A 43 19.85 -4.94 7.24
CA PRO A 43 21.03 -4.14 6.89
C PRO A 43 21.43 -4.21 5.41
N ARG A 44 21.29 -5.39 4.77
CA ARG A 44 21.60 -5.54 3.34
C ARG A 44 20.56 -4.82 2.47
N THR A 45 19.28 -5.03 2.75
CA THR A 45 18.20 -4.32 2.03
C THR A 45 18.37 -2.81 2.19
N ARG A 46 18.72 -2.32 3.39
CA ARG A 46 19.01 -0.92 3.61
C ARG A 46 20.17 -0.41 2.73
N ALA A 47 21.28 -1.13 2.69
CA ALA A 47 22.46 -0.72 1.91
C ALA A 47 22.18 -0.63 0.41
N VAL A 48 21.42 -1.58 -0.17
CA VAL A 48 21.08 -1.56 -1.59
C VAL A 48 20.07 -0.47 -1.93
N LEU A 49 19.15 -0.13 -1.01
CA LEU A 49 18.22 1.00 -1.18
C LEU A 49 18.96 2.33 -1.14
N ASP A 50 19.91 2.51 -0.21
CA ASP A 50 20.77 3.71 -0.18
C ASP A 50 21.54 3.86 -1.49
N ALA A 51 22.11 2.76 -2.03
CA ALA A 51 22.82 2.78 -3.32
C ALA A 51 21.89 3.10 -4.51
N ALA A 52 20.64 2.61 -4.50
CA ALA A 52 19.67 2.95 -5.53
C ALA A 52 19.26 4.43 -5.46
N ILE A 53 19.02 4.96 -4.26
CA ILE A 53 18.71 6.37 -4.04
C ILE A 53 19.88 7.26 -4.50
N ASP A 54 21.11 6.89 -4.18
CA ASP A 54 22.31 7.62 -4.59
C ASP A 54 22.53 7.61 -6.14
N ARG A 55 21.92 6.63 -6.86
CA ARG A 55 21.83 6.61 -8.33
C ARG A 55 20.65 7.42 -8.89
N GLY A 56 19.89 8.11 -8.04
CA GLY A 56 18.76 8.95 -8.45
C GLY A 56 17.45 8.20 -8.61
N VAL A 57 17.32 6.98 -8.08
CA VAL A 57 16.04 6.25 -8.06
C VAL A 57 15.14 6.80 -6.95
N THR A 58 13.94 7.21 -7.32
CA THR A 58 12.91 7.63 -6.36
C THR A 58 12.26 6.42 -5.72
N VAL A 59 12.41 6.27 -4.40
CA VAL A 59 11.76 5.21 -3.63
C VAL A 59 10.36 5.65 -3.21
N VAL A 60 9.36 4.78 -3.43
CA VAL A 60 7.96 4.95 -3.04
C VAL A 60 7.59 3.84 -2.06
N LEU A 61 7.32 4.19 -0.82
CA LEU A 61 6.80 3.25 0.18
C LEU A 61 5.28 3.12 0.00
N ALA A 62 4.80 1.96 -0.47
CA ALA A 62 3.43 1.74 -0.91
C ALA A 62 2.69 0.76 0.01
N SER A 63 1.80 1.26 0.87
CA SER A 63 1.12 0.43 1.89
C SER A 63 -0.36 0.78 2.06
N GLY A 64 -1.12 -0.16 2.64
CA GLY A 64 -2.47 0.10 3.15
C GLY A 64 -2.52 0.91 4.45
N ARG A 65 -1.36 1.09 5.11
CA ARG A 65 -1.25 1.88 6.34
C ARG A 65 -1.55 3.36 6.11
N PRO A 66 -1.99 4.11 7.15
CA PRO A 66 -2.07 5.58 7.09
C PRO A 66 -0.68 6.20 6.93
N THR A 67 -0.62 7.39 6.36
CA THR A 67 0.65 8.13 6.11
C THR A 67 1.53 8.22 7.37
N ALA A 68 0.93 8.54 8.52
CA ALA A 68 1.64 8.64 9.79
C ALA A 68 2.27 7.31 10.23
N GLY A 69 1.67 6.15 9.86
CA GLY A 69 2.21 4.82 10.16
C GLY A 69 3.35 4.38 9.23
N ILE A 70 3.57 5.08 8.12
CA ILE A 70 4.66 4.82 7.16
C ILE A 70 5.84 5.78 7.36
N MET A 71 5.56 7.00 7.80
CA MET A 71 6.55 8.08 7.95
C MET A 71 7.81 7.68 8.76
N PRO A 72 7.73 6.89 9.85
CA PRO A 72 8.94 6.45 10.55
C PRO A 72 9.92 5.68 9.66
N LEU A 73 9.43 4.77 8.81
CA LEU A 73 10.26 4.02 7.86
C LEU A 73 10.82 4.93 6.75
N ALA A 74 10.03 5.90 6.26
CA ALA A 74 10.51 6.88 5.29
C ALA A 74 11.67 7.72 5.85
N LYS A 75 11.57 8.16 7.12
CA LYS A 75 12.65 8.87 7.82
C LYS A 75 13.86 7.98 8.08
N GLU A 76 13.65 6.72 8.43
CA GLU A 76 14.73 5.74 8.58
C GLU A 76 15.53 5.60 7.29
N LEU A 77 14.87 5.54 6.13
CA LEU A 77 15.50 5.52 4.80
C LEU A 77 16.03 6.89 4.36
N GLY A 78 15.80 7.96 5.13
CA GLY A 78 16.23 9.31 4.78
C GLY A 78 15.47 9.94 3.61
N LEU A 79 14.27 9.42 3.27
CA LEU A 79 13.46 9.92 2.16
C LEU A 79 12.95 11.35 2.39
N ASP A 80 12.84 11.77 3.65
CA ASP A 80 12.53 13.14 4.06
C ASP A 80 13.62 14.16 3.73
N LYS A 81 14.82 13.68 3.34
CA LYS A 81 15.99 14.52 2.99
C LYS A 81 16.52 14.27 1.59
N LYS A 82 16.52 12.99 1.17
CA LYS A 82 17.07 12.56 -0.12
C LYS A 82 16.02 12.57 -1.25
N GLY A 83 14.75 12.72 -0.94
CA GLY A 83 13.64 12.55 -1.86
C GLY A 83 13.05 11.14 -1.82
N GLY A 84 11.77 11.06 -2.11
CA GLY A 84 10.98 9.84 -2.11
C GLY A 84 9.53 10.13 -1.79
N CYS A 85 8.68 9.13 -1.90
CA CYS A 85 7.24 9.29 -1.70
C CYS A 85 6.67 8.23 -0.74
N ILE A 86 5.58 8.56 -0.08
CA ILE A 86 4.73 7.62 0.61
C ILE A 86 3.42 7.50 -0.15
N LEU A 87 3.08 6.29 -0.59
CA LEU A 87 1.78 5.91 -1.08
C LEU A 87 1.04 5.17 0.05
N SER A 88 0.08 5.84 0.67
CA SER A 88 -0.70 5.35 1.81
C SER A 88 -2.13 4.98 1.41
N TYR A 89 -2.83 4.28 2.32
CA TYR A 89 -4.23 3.87 2.14
C TYR A 89 -4.47 3.08 0.84
N ASN A 90 -3.53 2.18 0.46
CA ASN A 90 -3.58 1.40 -0.78
C ASN A 90 -3.73 2.26 -2.06
N GLY A 91 -3.21 3.49 -2.05
CA GLY A 91 -3.31 4.44 -3.15
C GLY A 91 -4.29 5.59 -2.92
N GLY A 92 -4.86 5.71 -1.72
CA GLY A 92 -5.70 6.86 -1.37
C GLY A 92 -4.94 8.18 -1.35
N LYS A 93 -3.63 8.13 -1.02
CA LYS A 93 -2.81 9.35 -0.93
C LYS A 93 -1.35 9.06 -1.29
N ILE A 94 -0.74 9.96 -2.06
CA ILE A 94 0.71 10.02 -2.25
C ILE A 94 1.21 11.37 -1.75
N ILE A 95 2.22 11.36 -0.89
CA ILE A 95 2.92 12.56 -0.45
C ILE A 95 4.38 12.53 -0.88
N ASP A 96 4.93 13.68 -1.18
CA ASP A 96 6.37 13.92 -1.21
C ASP A 96 6.93 13.95 0.21
N CYS A 97 7.95 13.15 0.48
CA CYS A 97 8.49 13.00 1.84
C CYS A 97 9.28 14.23 2.30
N CYS A 98 9.86 15.02 1.38
CA CYS A 98 10.66 16.21 1.71
C CYS A 98 9.77 17.40 2.07
N THR A 99 8.70 17.61 1.28
CA THR A 99 7.82 18.78 1.43
C THR A 99 6.58 18.48 2.28
N GLY A 100 6.16 17.20 2.35
CA GLY A 100 4.89 16.79 2.95
C GLY A 100 3.68 17.11 2.07
N GLU A 101 3.89 17.61 0.85
CA GLU A 101 2.83 17.97 -0.08
C GLU A 101 2.14 16.70 -0.63
N ALA A 102 0.82 16.74 -0.74
CA ALA A 102 0.06 15.67 -1.37
C ALA A 102 0.12 15.82 -2.90
N LEU A 103 0.78 14.85 -3.56
CA LEU A 103 0.87 14.76 -5.02
C LEU A 103 -0.39 14.11 -5.62
N VAL A 104 -0.96 13.16 -4.90
CA VAL A 104 -2.22 12.48 -5.24
C VAL A 104 -3.04 12.34 -3.97
N GLU A 105 -4.31 12.68 -4.02
CA GLU A 105 -5.24 12.48 -2.91
C GLU A 105 -6.63 12.12 -3.43
N LYS A 106 -7.16 11.00 -2.96
CA LYS A 106 -8.53 10.54 -3.20
C LYS A 106 -9.21 10.38 -1.86
N THR A 107 -10.25 11.17 -1.63
CA THR A 107 -10.99 11.20 -0.36
C THR A 107 -12.39 10.64 -0.51
N LEU A 108 -12.91 10.06 0.56
CA LEU A 108 -14.32 9.70 0.64
C LEU A 108 -15.18 10.98 0.54
N ASP A 109 -16.32 10.85 -0.11
CA ASP A 109 -17.35 11.90 -0.05
C ASP A 109 -17.71 12.14 1.43
N PRO A 110 -17.58 13.37 1.95
CA PRO A 110 -17.90 13.68 3.35
C PRO A 110 -19.30 13.24 3.78
N ALA A 111 -20.27 13.21 2.86
CA ALA A 111 -21.62 12.73 3.13
C ALA A 111 -21.68 11.24 3.49
N LEU A 112 -20.65 10.45 3.12
CA LEU A 112 -20.59 9.03 3.44
C LEU A 112 -20.15 8.75 4.89
N VAL A 113 -19.47 9.69 5.53
CA VAL A 113 -18.95 9.49 6.89
C VAL A 113 -20.07 9.17 7.89
N PRO A 114 -21.12 10.01 8.03
CA PRO A 114 -22.22 9.71 8.95
C PRO A 114 -23.00 8.45 8.54
N GLU A 115 -23.11 8.16 7.25
CA GLU A 115 -23.79 6.95 6.78
C GLU A 115 -23.02 5.67 7.10
N LEU A 116 -21.69 5.70 6.98
CA LEU A 116 -20.80 4.59 7.37
C LEU A 116 -20.81 4.37 8.88
N CYS A 117 -20.81 5.44 9.67
CA CYS A 117 -20.96 5.36 11.12
C CYS A 117 -22.32 4.75 11.53
N ALA A 118 -23.41 5.18 10.91
CA ALA A 118 -24.74 4.62 11.13
C ALA A 118 -24.83 3.14 10.71
N PHE A 119 -24.20 2.78 9.59
CA PHE A 119 -24.10 1.38 9.16
C PHE A 119 -23.36 0.53 10.19
N ALA A 120 -22.20 0.97 10.67
CA ALA A 120 -21.42 0.25 11.67
C ALA A 120 -22.20 0.09 12.99
N ALA A 121 -22.89 1.13 13.44
CA ALA A 121 -23.75 1.09 14.62
C ALA A 121 -24.89 0.07 14.45
N ALA A 122 -25.56 0.05 13.30
CA ALA A 122 -26.63 -0.91 12.99
C ALA A 122 -26.12 -2.36 12.93
N GLN A 123 -24.85 -2.59 12.57
CA GLN A 123 -24.22 -3.89 12.59
C GLN A 123 -23.58 -4.24 13.94
N ASP A 124 -23.63 -3.34 14.92
CA ASP A 124 -22.94 -3.47 16.21
C ASP A 124 -21.46 -3.86 16.05
N VAL A 125 -20.72 -3.05 15.27
CA VAL A 125 -19.28 -3.19 15.03
C VAL A 125 -18.57 -1.86 15.24
N ALA A 126 -17.26 -1.88 15.52
CA ALA A 126 -16.46 -0.68 15.61
C ALA A 126 -16.15 -0.13 14.22
N ILE A 127 -16.09 1.20 14.10
CA ILE A 127 -15.61 1.91 12.91
C ILE A 127 -14.64 2.99 13.36
N LEU A 128 -13.59 3.18 12.57
CA LEU A 128 -12.51 4.10 12.86
C LEU A 128 -12.00 4.79 11.60
N THR A 129 -11.30 5.87 11.78
CA THR A 129 -10.52 6.54 10.74
C THR A 129 -9.21 7.05 11.34
N TYR A 130 -8.53 7.96 10.66
CA TYR A 130 -7.22 8.46 11.06
C TYR A 130 -7.18 9.98 10.95
N ASN A 131 -6.42 10.59 11.85
CA ASN A 131 -5.90 11.93 11.68
C ASN A 131 -4.37 11.89 11.69
N ASN A 132 -3.71 13.05 11.78
CA ASN A 132 -2.23 13.12 11.80
C ASN A 132 -1.62 12.59 13.11
N GLU A 133 -2.41 12.39 14.15
CA GLU A 133 -1.96 12.02 15.50
C GLU A 133 -2.21 10.56 15.82
N GLY A 134 -3.24 9.94 15.21
CA GLY A 134 -3.57 8.56 15.58
C GLY A 134 -4.79 7.97 14.87
N VAL A 135 -5.23 6.85 15.42
CA VAL A 135 -6.43 6.11 15.06
C VAL A 135 -7.60 6.70 15.84
N VAL A 136 -8.61 7.22 15.16
CA VAL A 136 -9.77 7.88 15.78
C VAL A 136 -10.97 6.94 15.81
N CYS A 137 -11.53 6.68 17.00
CA CYS A 137 -12.62 5.73 17.20
C CYS A 137 -13.49 6.12 18.39
N GLU A 138 -14.81 5.84 18.31
CA GLU A 138 -15.72 5.95 19.46
C GLU A 138 -15.55 4.78 20.43
N ARG A 139 -15.26 3.58 19.91
CA ARG A 139 -15.10 2.34 20.69
C ARG A 139 -13.63 2.07 20.97
N ASP A 140 -12.98 2.92 21.72
CA ASP A 140 -11.54 2.85 22.04
C ASP A 140 -11.12 1.57 22.80
N LYS A 141 -12.08 0.87 23.44
CA LYS A 141 -11.84 -0.40 24.15
C LYS A 141 -12.16 -1.65 23.33
N ASP A 142 -12.63 -1.48 22.10
CA ASP A 142 -12.90 -2.60 21.21
C ASP A 142 -11.59 -3.34 20.87
N GLU A 143 -11.59 -4.68 21.04
CA GLU A 143 -10.37 -5.47 20.83
C GLU A 143 -9.89 -5.47 19.37
N TRP A 144 -10.84 -5.43 18.42
CA TRP A 144 -10.53 -5.44 17.00
C TRP A 144 -10.02 -4.08 16.54
N ALA A 145 -10.63 -2.99 17.01
CA ALA A 145 -10.15 -1.63 16.73
C ALA A 145 -8.72 -1.42 17.27
N ASN A 146 -8.39 -1.97 18.43
CA ASN A 146 -7.04 -1.87 19.02
C ASN A 146 -5.97 -2.65 18.22
N LYS A 147 -6.36 -3.63 17.40
CA LYS A 147 -5.40 -4.31 16.49
C LYS A 147 -4.83 -3.35 15.44
N GLU A 148 -5.60 -2.34 15.02
CA GLU A 148 -5.10 -1.32 14.09
C GLU A 148 -4.01 -0.44 14.74
N CYS A 149 -4.17 -0.06 15.99
CA CYS A 149 -3.12 0.65 16.74
C CYS A 149 -1.85 -0.18 16.86
N PHE A 150 -1.98 -1.48 17.10
CA PHE A 150 -0.83 -2.38 17.15
C PHE A 150 -0.12 -2.48 15.79
N THR A 151 -0.90 -2.61 14.69
CA THR A 151 -0.38 -2.75 13.33
C THR A 151 0.31 -1.48 12.85
N THR A 152 -0.33 -0.32 13.08
CA THR A 152 0.16 0.97 12.57
C THR A 152 1.17 1.64 13.49
N LYS A 153 1.28 1.18 14.75
CA LYS A 153 2.03 1.82 15.84
C LYS A 153 1.53 3.22 16.18
N LEU A 154 0.29 3.52 15.85
CA LEU A 154 -0.36 4.79 16.17
C LEU A 154 -1.19 4.68 17.45
N PRO A 155 -1.30 5.75 18.26
CA PRO A 155 -2.15 5.77 19.43
C PRO A 155 -3.63 5.76 19.06
N MET A 156 -4.47 5.23 19.97
CA MET A 156 -5.92 5.37 19.89
C MET A 156 -6.33 6.75 20.40
N ILE A 157 -7.19 7.42 19.67
CA ILE A 157 -7.83 8.70 20.02
C ILE A 157 -9.32 8.43 20.16
N HIS A 158 -9.81 8.55 21.39
CA HIS A 158 -11.24 8.43 21.67
C HIS A 158 -11.99 9.70 21.29
N VAL A 159 -13.16 9.54 20.68
CA VAL A 159 -14.12 10.61 20.40
C VAL A 159 -15.53 10.13 20.74
N ASP A 160 -16.40 11.03 21.17
CA ASP A 160 -17.78 10.69 21.55
C ASP A 160 -18.70 10.49 20.34
N ASP A 161 -18.41 11.18 19.22
CA ASP A 161 -19.18 11.13 17.96
C ASP A 161 -18.20 11.26 16.78
N LEU A 162 -17.89 10.14 16.15
CA LEU A 162 -16.96 10.08 15.04
C LEU A 162 -17.49 10.82 13.81
N ALA A 163 -18.80 10.73 13.56
CA ALA A 163 -19.42 11.37 12.41
C ALA A 163 -19.34 12.91 12.49
N SER A 164 -19.52 13.47 13.67
CA SER A 164 -19.37 14.92 13.91
C SER A 164 -17.91 15.35 14.02
N TYR A 165 -17.04 14.49 14.52
CA TYR A 165 -15.62 14.77 14.66
C TYR A 165 -14.90 14.92 13.30
N VAL A 166 -15.25 14.05 12.33
CA VAL A 166 -14.60 14.04 11.02
C VAL A 166 -15.12 15.20 10.17
N ASN A 167 -14.44 16.33 10.28
CA ASN A 167 -14.69 17.57 9.51
C ASN A 167 -13.53 17.90 8.55
N TYR A 168 -12.72 16.93 8.21
CA TYR A 168 -11.55 17.00 7.33
C TYR A 168 -11.59 15.88 6.28
N PRO A 169 -10.87 16.02 5.15
CA PRO A 169 -10.80 14.98 4.13
C PRO A 169 -10.17 13.69 4.69
N ILE A 170 -10.80 12.55 4.43
CA ILE A 170 -10.31 11.23 4.82
C ILE A 170 -10.22 10.31 3.61
N CYS A 171 -9.17 9.50 3.54
CA CYS A 171 -8.94 8.54 2.46
C CYS A 171 -9.58 7.17 2.73
N LYS A 172 -9.89 6.87 4.00
CA LYS A 172 -10.37 5.56 4.42
C LYS A 172 -11.13 5.61 5.74
N MET A 173 -12.20 4.82 5.84
CA MET A 173 -12.72 4.33 7.12
C MET A 173 -12.48 2.83 7.23
N LEU A 174 -12.28 2.33 8.42
CA LEU A 174 -12.01 0.93 8.72
C LEU A 174 -13.05 0.40 9.68
N ILE A 175 -13.77 -0.66 9.28
CA ILE A 175 -14.70 -1.38 10.16
C ILE A 175 -13.91 -2.52 10.79
N ALA A 176 -13.91 -2.58 12.13
CA ALA A 176 -13.23 -3.59 12.92
C ALA A 176 -14.25 -4.50 13.61
N LEU A 177 -14.09 -5.82 13.48
CA LEU A 177 -15.11 -6.77 13.92
C LEU A 177 -14.57 -8.20 14.07
N ASP A 178 -15.36 -9.04 14.75
CA ASP A 178 -15.11 -10.48 14.83
C ASP A 178 -14.97 -11.09 13.42
N PRO A 179 -13.90 -11.86 13.13
CA PRO A 179 -13.69 -12.54 11.85
C PRO A 179 -14.87 -13.38 11.36
N ALA A 180 -15.61 -14.00 12.27
CA ALA A 180 -16.78 -14.82 11.92
C ALA A 180 -17.91 -14.01 11.26
N ARG A 181 -17.96 -12.69 11.46
CA ARG A 181 -18.98 -11.77 10.93
C ARG A 181 -18.53 -11.02 9.67
N ARG A 182 -17.21 -11.01 9.38
CA ARG A 182 -16.61 -10.16 8.37
C ARG A 182 -17.29 -10.25 7.01
N ASP A 183 -17.43 -11.45 6.48
CA ASP A 183 -17.94 -11.63 5.11
C ASP A 183 -19.42 -11.21 5.00
N THR A 184 -20.21 -11.46 6.03
CA THR A 184 -21.63 -11.04 6.09
C THR A 184 -21.76 -9.52 6.13
N VAL A 185 -21.00 -8.86 7.01
CA VAL A 185 -21.01 -7.39 7.15
C VAL A 185 -20.44 -6.74 5.89
N CYS A 186 -19.36 -7.30 5.32
CA CYS A 186 -18.79 -6.80 4.06
C CYS A 186 -19.79 -6.86 2.90
N ALA A 187 -20.53 -7.98 2.75
CA ALA A 187 -21.54 -8.12 1.70
C ALA A 187 -22.70 -7.12 1.87
N ALA A 188 -23.14 -6.88 3.10
CA ALA A 188 -24.16 -5.87 3.42
C ALA A 188 -23.67 -4.46 3.07
N GLY A 189 -22.44 -4.09 3.48
CA GLY A 189 -21.84 -2.80 3.16
C GLY A 189 -21.65 -2.59 1.67
N LYS A 190 -21.12 -3.57 0.94
CA LYS A 190 -21.01 -3.52 -0.53
C LYS A 190 -22.34 -3.22 -1.22
N LYS A 191 -23.43 -3.83 -0.73
CA LYS A 191 -24.76 -3.58 -1.28
C LYS A 191 -25.25 -2.18 -0.97
N GLN A 192 -25.06 -1.69 0.25
CA GLN A 192 -25.55 -0.39 0.69
C GLN A 192 -24.81 0.78 0.05
N PHE A 193 -23.50 0.64 -0.14
CA PHE A 193 -22.63 1.71 -0.65
C PHE A 193 -22.22 1.50 -2.12
N ALA A 194 -22.91 0.60 -2.84
CA ALA A 194 -22.64 0.32 -4.25
C ALA A 194 -22.60 1.60 -5.10
N GLY A 195 -21.55 1.79 -5.89
CA GLY A 195 -21.35 2.95 -6.75
C GLY A 195 -21.00 4.26 -6.02
N ARG A 196 -20.78 4.21 -4.70
CA ARG A 196 -20.42 5.38 -3.87
C ARG A 196 -19.12 5.21 -3.11
N ALA A 197 -18.81 4.00 -2.65
CA ALA A 197 -17.56 3.62 -2.03
C ALA A 197 -17.26 2.16 -2.33
N ASP A 198 -15.97 1.80 -2.34
CA ASP A 198 -15.52 0.42 -2.38
C ASP A 198 -15.34 -0.11 -0.95
N LEU A 199 -15.98 -1.25 -0.66
CA LEU A 199 -15.80 -1.97 0.60
C LEU A 199 -15.19 -3.35 0.31
N TYR A 200 -14.10 -3.68 0.99
CA TYR A 200 -13.46 -4.99 0.86
C TYR A 200 -12.75 -5.43 2.15
N PRO A 201 -12.63 -6.75 2.40
CA PRO A 201 -11.87 -7.24 3.53
C PRO A 201 -10.37 -7.03 3.25
N SER A 202 -9.63 -6.47 4.22
CA SER A 202 -8.17 -6.29 4.16
C SER A 202 -7.42 -7.20 5.14
N SER A 203 -8.11 -7.73 6.12
CA SER A 203 -7.60 -8.71 7.08
C SER A 203 -8.73 -9.60 7.59
N PRO A 204 -8.46 -10.63 8.39
CA PRO A 204 -9.52 -11.43 8.99
C PRO A 204 -10.56 -10.62 9.76
N PHE A 205 -10.19 -9.51 10.37
CA PHE A 205 -11.00 -8.68 11.28
C PHE A 205 -11.23 -7.25 10.79
N PHE A 206 -10.84 -6.91 9.54
CA PHE A 206 -11.04 -5.56 8.98
C PHE A 206 -11.77 -5.58 7.64
N ILE A 207 -12.65 -4.58 7.47
CA ILE A 207 -13.26 -4.20 6.19
C ILE A 207 -12.88 -2.74 5.94
N GLU A 208 -12.22 -2.46 4.84
CA GLU A 208 -11.92 -1.10 4.41
C GLU A 208 -13.09 -0.51 3.64
N ALA A 209 -13.42 0.75 3.91
CA ALA A 209 -14.30 1.59 3.11
C ALA A 209 -13.47 2.73 2.54
N VAL A 210 -13.33 2.76 1.22
CA VAL A 210 -12.45 3.69 0.49
C VAL A 210 -13.19 4.34 -0.69
N PRO A 211 -12.70 5.46 -1.24
CA PRO A 211 -13.23 6.02 -2.47
C PRO A 211 -13.19 5.01 -3.63
N LEU A 212 -14.12 5.13 -4.58
CA LEU A 212 -14.17 4.27 -5.75
C LEU A 212 -12.86 4.28 -6.54
N GLY A 213 -12.40 3.11 -6.93
CA GLY A 213 -11.23 2.93 -7.78
C GLY A 213 -9.90 3.33 -7.13
N VAL A 214 -9.81 3.31 -5.81
CA VAL A 214 -8.54 3.42 -5.09
C VAL A 214 -7.76 2.11 -5.26
N ALA A 215 -6.57 2.20 -5.85
CA ALA A 215 -5.66 1.07 -6.02
C ALA A 215 -4.23 1.59 -6.18
N LYS A 216 -3.23 0.81 -5.77
CA LYS A 216 -1.82 1.19 -5.83
C LYS A 216 -1.36 1.53 -7.26
N ASP A 217 -1.77 0.76 -8.25
CA ASP A 217 -1.44 0.98 -9.66
C ASP A 217 -2.00 2.29 -10.22
N ALA A 218 -3.25 2.62 -9.93
CA ALA A 218 -3.88 3.86 -10.40
C ALA A 218 -3.18 5.11 -9.83
N SER A 219 -2.73 5.06 -8.58
CA SER A 219 -2.04 6.18 -7.95
C SER A 219 -0.58 6.28 -8.38
N LEU A 220 0.09 5.15 -8.61
CA LEU A 220 1.42 5.13 -9.23
C LEU A 220 1.39 5.66 -10.66
N ALA A 221 0.35 5.36 -11.43
CA ALA A 221 0.17 5.96 -12.76
C ALA A 221 0.12 7.49 -12.70
N ALA A 222 -0.67 8.04 -11.77
CA ALA A 222 -0.77 9.50 -11.57
C ALA A 222 0.57 10.10 -11.09
N LEU A 223 1.32 9.39 -10.23
CA LEU A 223 2.67 9.83 -9.83
C LEU A 223 3.62 9.87 -11.01
N LEU A 224 3.63 8.82 -11.85
CA LEU A 224 4.49 8.77 -13.04
C LEU A 224 4.16 9.89 -14.03
N ASP A 225 2.87 10.16 -14.27
CA ASP A 225 2.43 11.29 -15.09
C ASP A 225 2.95 12.63 -14.54
N HIS A 226 2.89 12.82 -13.22
CA HIS A 226 3.44 14.01 -12.55
C HIS A 226 4.96 14.14 -12.75
N MET A 227 5.68 13.02 -12.76
CA MET A 227 7.14 12.97 -12.94
C MET A 227 7.57 12.99 -14.43
N GLY A 228 6.63 12.94 -15.39
CA GLY A 228 6.93 12.81 -16.82
C GLY A 228 7.53 11.46 -17.20
N LEU A 229 7.24 10.41 -16.44
CA LEU A 229 7.74 9.05 -16.59
C LEU A 229 6.65 8.10 -17.10
N THR A 230 7.07 6.92 -17.54
CA THR A 230 6.16 5.84 -17.96
C THR A 230 6.26 4.65 -17.00
N ARG A 231 5.31 3.72 -17.08
CA ARG A 231 5.34 2.48 -16.31
C ARG A 231 6.62 1.65 -16.54
N ASP A 232 7.29 1.82 -17.68
CA ASP A 232 8.51 1.09 -18.02
C ASP A 232 9.72 1.59 -17.19
N ASN A 233 9.63 2.80 -16.62
CA ASN A 233 10.61 3.36 -15.67
C ASN A 233 10.34 2.96 -14.21
N LEU A 234 9.29 2.15 -13.95
CA LEU A 234 8.87 1.77 -12.61
C LEU A 234 9.10 0.29 -12.36
N MET A 235 9.81 -0.01 -11.28
CA MET A 235 9.89 -1.33 -10.66
C MET A 235 9.03 -1.34 -9.40
N ALA A 236 8.33 -2.45 -9.13
CA ALA A 236 7.58 -2.62 -7.89
C ALA A 236 7.81 -4.00 -7.29
N CYS A 237 7.91 -4.08 -5.94
CA CYS A 237 7.95 -5.31 -5.17
C CYS A 237 6.73 -5.41 -4.27
N GLY A 238 6.16 -6.61 -4.14
CA GLY A 238 4.98 -6.87 -3.31
C GLY A 238 4.76 -8.35 -3.06
N ASP A 239 3.89 -8.68 -2.10
CA ASP A 239 3.59 -10.06 -1.71
C ASP A 239 2.08 -10.34 -1.55
N GLY A 240 1.28 -9.34 -1.18
CA GLY A 240 -0.14 -9.48 -0.90
C GLY A 240 -1.06 -9.25 -2.11
N LEU A 241 -2.33 -9.69 -2.01
CA LEU A 241 -3.32 -9.51 -3.09
C LEU A 241 -3.56 -8.04 -3.46
N ASN A 242 -3.39 -7.12 -2.51
CA ASN A 242 -3.47 -5.67 -2.75
C ASN A 242 -2.34 -5.12 -3.62
N ASP A 243 -1.24 -5.89 -3.80
CA ASP A 243 -0.11 -5.54 -4.66
C ASP A 243 -0.27 -6.05 -6.09
N ARG A 244 -1.16 -7.03 -6.30
CA ARG A 244 -1.29 -7.72 -7.57
C ARG A 244 -1.49 -6.76 -8.75
N SER A 245 -2.33 -5.73 -8.59
CA SER A 245 -2.57 -4.76 -9.66
C SER A 245 -1.33 -3.91 -9.94
N MET A 246 -0.63 -3.47 -8.89
CA MET A 246 0.64 -2.77 -8.97
C MET A 246 1.70 -3.60 -9.71
N ILE A 247 1.92 -4.85 -9.28
CA ILE A 247 2.88 -5.77 -9.89
C ILE A 247 2.57 -6.04 -11.37
N ALA A 248 1.29 -6.16 -11.71
CA ALA A 248 0.85 -6.35 -13.10
C ALA A 248 1.00 -5.11 -13.98
N TYR A 249 0.93 -3.92 -13.39
CA TYR A 249 0.94 -2.63 -14.11
C TYR A 249 2.34 -2.21 -14.54
N VAL A 250 3.33 -2.32 -13.66
CA VAL A 250 4.68 -1.75 -13.82
C VAL A 250 5.52 -2.45 -14.88
N GLY A 251 6.60 -1.81 -15.33
CA GLY A 251 7.57 -2.39 -16.28
C GLY A 251 8.28 -3.60 -15.69
N VAL A 252 8.71 -3.51 -14.42
CA VAL A 252 9.36 -4.62 -13.69
C VAL A 252 8.57 -4.93 -12.42
N GLY A 253 7.60 -5.83 -12.53
CA GLY A 253 6.85 -6.33 -11.39
C GLY A 253 7.53 -7.52 -10.72
N VAL A 254 7.86 -7.40 -9.46
CA VAL A 254 8.55 -8.41 -8.66
C VAL A 254 7.64 -8.92 -7.55
N ALA A 255 7.39 -10.21 -7.50
CA ALA A 255 6.75 -10.86 -6.37
C ALA A 255 7.81 -11.42 -5.42
N MET A 256 7.60 -11.26 -4.12
CA MET A 256 8.43 -11.86 -3.10
C MET A 256 8.29 -13.40 -3.11
N GLN A 257 9.30 -14.12 -2.63
CA GLN A 257 9.25 -15.59 -2.50
C GLN A 257 8.06 -16.03 -1.62
N ASN A 258 7.75 -15.29 -0.59
CA ASN A 258 6.62 -15.50 0.33
C ASN A 258 5.28 -14.99 -0.24
N ALA A 259 5.24 -14.39 -1.44
CA ALA A 259 4.03 -13.81 -2.01
C ALA A 259 2.94 -14.86 -2.27
N GLU A 260 1.70 -14.40 -2.25
CA GLU A 260 0.55 -15.20 -2.65
C GLU A 260 0.63 -15.60 -4.14
N GLN A 261 0.14 -16.79 -4.48
CA GLN A 261 0.24 -17.31 -5.84
C GLN A 261 -0.29 -16.37 -6.94
N PRO A 262 -1.45 -15.69 -6.76
CA PRO A 262 -1.96 -14.74 -7.77
C PRO A 262 -1.03 -13.54 -8.00
N VAL A 263 -0.21 -13.16 -7.02
CA VAL A 263 0.80 -12.09 -7.14
C VAL A 263 2.01 -12.60 -7.92
N LYS A 264 2.49 -13.81 -7.60
CA LYS A 264 3.56 -14.48 -8.35
C LYS A 264 3.20 -14.69 -9.82
N ASP A 265 1.95 -15.03 -10.11
CA ASP A 265 1.45 -15.20 -11.48
C ASP A 265 1.42 -13.89 -12.28
N ALA A 266 1.25 -12.75 -11.60
CA ALA A 266 1.23 -11.42 -12.20
C ALA A 266 2.64 -10.84 -12.42
N ALA A 267 3.65 -11.33 -11.69
CA ALA A 267 5.01 -10.82 -11.70
C ALA A 267 5.82 -11.29 -12.89
N VAL A 268 6.79 -10.47 -13.29
CA VAL A 268 7.81 -10.85 -14.28
C VAL A 268 8.98 -11.58 -13.62
N TYR A 269 9.19 -11.33 -12.34
CA TYR A 269 10.22 -11.97 -11.53
C TYR A 269 9.68 -12.35 -10.16
N VAL A 270 10.07 -13.51 -9.67
CA VAL A 270 9.83 -13.94 -8.30
C VAL A 270 11.18 -14.08 -7.61
N THR A 271 11.38 -13.42 -6.48
CA THR A 271 12.63 -13.50 -5.73
C THR A 271 12.87 -14.93 -5.22
N THR A 272 14.13 -15.32 -5.08
CA THR A 272 14.51 -16.60 -4.47
C THR A 272 14.47 -16.53 -2.95
N ALA A 273 14.65 -15.33 -2.40
CA ALA A 273 14.59 -15.02 -0.99
C ALA A 273 13.24 -14.35 -0.62
N ASP A 274 12.79 -14.58 0.62
CA ASP A 274 11.61 -13.91 1.18
C ASP A 274 11.97 -12.55 1.82
N ASN A 275 11.02 -11.94 2.52
CA ASN A 275 11.21 -10.67 3.21
C ASN A 275 12.18 -10.76 4.41
N ASN A 276 12.36 -11.93 5.00
CA ASN A 276 13.32 -12.15 6.10
C ASN A 276 14.76 -12.39 5.62
N HIS A 277 14.93 -12.70 4.33
CA HIS A 277 16.20 -13.10 3.73
C HIS A 277 16.59 -12.19 2.54
N ASP A 278 16.27 -10.89 2.63
CA ASP A 278 16.73 -9.87 1.67
C ASP A 278 16.19 -9.99 0.24
N GLY A 279 14.97 -10.49 0.04
CA GLY A 279 14.39 -10.62 -1.30
C GLY A 279 14.27 -9.29 -2.07
N VAL A 280 14.02 -8.17 -1.38
CA VAL A 280 14.06 -6.83 -2.00
C VAL A 280 15.47 -6.48 -2.47
N ALA A 281 16.50 -6.78 -1.66
CA ALA A 281 17.89 -6.54 -2.04
C ALA A 281 18.25 -7.31 -3.31
N GLU A 282 17.90 -8.60 -3.39
CA GLU A 282 18.08 -9.43 -4.59
C GLU A 282 17.50 -8.76 -5.84
N ALA A 283 16.28 -8.25 -5.74
CA ALA A 283 15.60 -7.61 -6.86
C ALA A 283 16.26 -6.28 -7.26
N VAL A 284 16.63 -5.45 -6.29
CA VAL A 284 17.30 -4.15 -6.52
C VAL A 284 18.67 -4.34 -7.16
N GLU A 285 19.48 -5.27 -6.66
CA GLU A 285 20.79 -5.64 -7.23
C GLU A 285 20.63 -6.09 -8.69
N LYS A 286 19.65 -6.95 -8.96
CA LYS A 286 19.41 -7.51 -10.30
C LYS A 286 18.94 -6.48 -11.31
N PHE A 287 18.01 -5.60 -10.99
CA PHE A 287 17.33 -4.74 -11.96
C PHE A 287 17.76 -3.28 -11.94
N ILE A 288 18.31 -2.80 -10.83
CA ILE A 288 18.69 -1.39 -10.64
C ILE A 288 20.21 -1.24 -10.55
N LEU A 289 20.86 -1.98 -9.66
CA LEU A 289 22.29 -1.80 -9.44
C LEU A 289 23.13 -2.47 -10.52
N ARG A 290 22.68 -3.58 -11.11
CA ARG A 290 23.32 -4.33 -12.20
C ARG A 290 24.84 -4.26 -12.07
N GLU A 291 25.44 -5.09 -11.22
CA GLU A 291 26.89 -5.24 -11.22
C GLU A 291 27.31 -5.79 -12.57
N GLU A 292 28.23 -5.06 -13.24
CA GLU A 292 28.84 -5.46 -14.52
C GLU A 292 29.72 -6.69 -14.35
#